data_04531a10b60f72241caf86766c1f1958
#
_entry.id   04531a10b60f72241caf86766c1f1958
#
_cell.length_a   1.000
_cell.length_b   1.000
_cell.length_c   1.000
_cell.angle_alpha   90.00
_cell.angle_beta   90.00
_cell.angle_gamma   90.00
#
_symmetry.space_group_name_H-M   'P 1'
#
loop_
_entity.id
_entity.type
_entity.pdbx_description
1 polymer ?
#
loop_
_entity_poly.entity_id
_entity_poly.type
_entity_poly.pdbx_seq_one_letter_code
_entity_poly.pdbx_strand_id
1 'polypeptide(L)'
;MPESAAHLLDRLSKEAEGIADAIERRQSALSGGVSRAERDLFLRLIDEVFADLDFSNGAITNSVGNYMLLYRIDDVFDAWQTEVMNPLMRGFVQDLLSIAEMTGAYYKDYAAEKIINDIATSNELLRAALGIDARGGMIKGGLLSDISKVPAVRQQAKMLFLQELQSGGTLKQLNETVKDFIRGKAGQPGAINTNFNSKASGYAYDLFNKVAEIKNEQFRENLDLQYFIYVGGVVKDSRTFCIKKAGKVFAVIEADTEWPDDTDLPGKNSGIPYTPRIDRGRWNCRHRIRYISEALAMQLDPKKVEQIRQSYEVINAN
;
A
#
# COMPACT_ATOMS: atom_id res chain seq x y z
N MET A 1 -36.25 -5.80 17.16
CA MET A 1 -35.90 -4.65 17.99
C MET A 1 -34.71 -3.97 17.32
N PRO A 2 -34.63 -2.64 17.23
CA PRO A 2 -33.47 -1.99 16.68
C PRO A 2 -32.21 -2.35 17.47
N GLU A 3 -31.09 -2.52 16.80
CA GLU A 3 -29.78 -2.79 17.37
C GLU A 3 -29.38 -1.64 18.33
N SER A 4 -28.82 -1.95 19.51
CA SER A 4 -28.38 -0.89 20.41
C SER A 4 -27.13 -0.18 19.84
N ALA A 5 -26.94 1.10 20.16
CA ALA A 5 -25.78 1.90 19.73
C ALA A 5 -24.43 1.21 20.09
N ALA A 6 -24.35 0.61 21.28
CA ALA A 6 -23.15 -0.09 21.72
C ALA A 6 -22.87 -1.35 20.88
N HIS A 7 -23.90 -2.13 20.55
CA HIS A 7 -23.76 -3.34 19.74
C HIS A 7 -23.38 -2.98 18.29
N LEU A 8 -23.96 -1.93 17.75
CA LEU A 8 -23.62 -1.41 16.42
C LEU A 8 -22.14 -0.96 16.37
N LEU A 9 -21.67 -0.19 17.33
CA LEU A 9 -20.27 0.25 17.39
C LEU A 9 -19.30 -0.92 17.51
N ASP A 10 -19.63 -1.93 18.31
CA ASP A 10 -18.83 -3.16 18.42
C ASP A 10 -18.75 -3.91 17.08
N ARG A 11 -19.88 -4.07 16.39
CA ARG A 11 -19.93 -4.69 15.05
C ARG A 11 -19.09 -3.93 14.04
N LEU A 12 -19.23 -2.60 13.96
CA LEU A 12 -18.47 -1.76 13.03
C LEU A 12 -16.97 -1.81 13.32
N SER A 13 -16.59 -1.85 14.61
CA SER A 13 -15.19 -1.97 15.02
C SER A 13 -14.60 -3.31 14.61
N LYS A 14 -15.33 -4.41 14.82
CA LYS A 14 -14.91 -5.77 14.39
C LYS A 14 -14.74 -5.88 12.88
N GLU A 15 -15.65 -5.29 12.10
CA GLU A 15 -15.53 -5.23 10.64
C GLU A 15 -14.28 -4.44 10.21
N ALA A 16 -14.02 -3.29 10.85
CA ALA A 16 -12.82 -2.50 10.57
C ALA A 16 -11.53 -3.26 10.92
N GLU A 17 -11.50 -3.96 12.04
CA GLU A 17 -10.40 -4.82 12.45
C GLU A 17 -10.20 -5.98 11.48
N GLY A 18 -11.27 -6.61 11.01
CA GLY A 18 -11.20 -7.68 10.01
C GLY A 18 -10.54 -7.23 8.69
N ILE A 19 -10.82 -6.01 8.24
CA ILE A 19 -10.13 -5.42 7.06
C ILE A 19 -8.66 -5.12 7.39
N ALA A 20 -8.36 -4.57 8.56
CA ALA A 20 -6.98 -4.29 8.96
C ALA A 20 -6.14 -5.57 9.01
N ASP A 21 -6.67 -6.63 9.60
CA ASP A 21 -6.02 -7.95 9.67
C ASP A 21 -5.84 -8.57 8.27
N ALA A 22 -6.81 -8.39 7.38
CA ALA A 22 -6.70 -8.84 5.99
C ALA A 22 -5.58 -8.10 5.25
N ILE A 23 -5.43 -6.80 5.48
CA ILE A 23 -4.35 -5.99 4.92
C ILE A 23 -2.99 -6.46 5.44
N GLU A 24 -2.86 -6.68 6.75
CA GLU A 24 -1.60 -7.14 7.35
C GLU A 24 -1.15 -8.52 6.81
N ARG A 25 -2.10 -9.46 6.67
CA ARG A 25 -1.80 -10.76 6.05
C ARG A 25 -1.32 -10.63 4.61
N ARG A 26 -1.99 -9.80 3.79
CA ARG A 26 -1.61 -9.57 2.38
C ARG A 26 -0.28 -8.85 2.24
N GLN A 27 -0.02 -7.86 3.08
CA GLN A 27 1.27 -7.18 3.15
C GLN A 27 2.40 -8.17 3.48
N SER A 28 2.19 -9.02 4.47
CA SER A 28 3.17 -10.05 4.86
C SER A 28 3.41 -11.06 3.72
N ALA A 29 2.35 -11.47 3.02
CA ALA A 29 2.45 -12.36 1.86
C ALA A 29 3.22 -11.71 0.71
N LEU A 30 2.96 -10.43 0.41
CA LEU A 30 3.70 -9.66 -0.59
C LEU A 30 5.19 -9.56 -0.23
N SER A 31 5.51 -9.17 1.01
CA SER A 31 6.90 -9.09 1.49
C SER A 31 7.64 -10.41 1.34
N GLY A 32 7.00 -11.52 1.73
CA GLY A 32 7.54 -12.86 1.53
C GLY A 32 7.69 -13.24 0.05
N GLY A 33 6.76 -12.78 -0.80
CA GLY A 33 6.83 -12.96 -2.26
C GLY A 33 8.02 -12.22 -2.86
N VAL A 34 8.20 -10.95 -2.49
CA VAL A 34 9.34 -10.13 -2.94
C VAL A 34 10.66 -10.73 -2.50
N SER A 35 10.78 -11.19 -1.26
CA SER A 35 12.01 -11.84 -0.78
C SER A 35 12.34 -13.14 -1.55
N ARG A 36 11.33 -13.90 -1.96
CA ARG A 36 11.55 -15.09 -2.83
C ARG A 36 11.98 -14.68 -4.23
N ALA A 37 11.37 -13.61 -4.78
CA ALA A 37 11.74 -13.08 -6.09
C ALA A 37 13.19 -12.56 -6.11
N GLU A 38 13.64 -11.86 -5.06
CA GLU A 38 15.02 -11.42 -4.89
C GLU A 38 15.99 -12.61 -4.83
N ARG A 39 15.60 -13.67 -4.12
CA ARG A 39 16.41 -14.89 -4.09
C ARG A 39 16.52 -15.55 -5.46
N ASP A 40 15.42 -15.65 -6.21
CA ASP A 40 15.39 -16.22 -7.56
C ASP A 40 16.28 -15.41 -8.51
N LEU A 41 16.17 -14.08 -8.50
CA LEU A 41 17.03 -13.19 -9.30
C LEU A 41 18.52 -13.44 -9.01
N PHE A 42 18.88 -13.50 -7.73
CA PHE A 42 20.27 -13.75 -7.34
C PHE A 42 20.78 -15.12 -7.84
N LEU A 43 19.97 -16.19 -7.75
CA LEU A 43 20.35 -17.52 -8.25
C LEU A 43 20.52 -17.51 -9.78
N ARG A 44 19.61 -16.85 -10.52
CA ARG A 44 19.75 -16.71 -11.97
C ARG A 44 21.03 -15.97 -12.35
N LEU A 45 21.41 -14.93 -11.65
CA LEU A 45 22.69 -14.24 -11.89
C LEU A 45 23.89 -15.13 -11.66
N ILE A 46 23.87 -16.00 -10.65
CA ILE A 46 24.92 -17.01 -10.44
C ILE A 46 24.96 -18.00 -11.60
N ASP A 47 23.83 -18.57 -11.95
CA ASP A 47 23.77 -19.71 -12.87
C ASP A 47 23.95 -19.28 -14.34
N GLU A 48 23.45 -18.08 -14.71
CA GLU A 48 23.38 -17.63 -16.11
C GLU A 48 24.42 -16.55 -16.46
N VAL A 49 25.07 -15.95 -15.45
CA VAL A 49 26.09 -14.89 -15.67
C VAL A 49 27.40 -15.25 -15.02
N PHE A 50 27.41 -15.50 -13.71
CA PHE A 50 28.66 -15.66 -12.97
C PHE A 50 29.36 -17.02 -13.23
N ALA A 51 28.59 -18.03 -13.68
CA ALA A 51 29.14 -19.32 -14.07
C ALA A 51 30.06 -19.24 -15.30
N ASP A 52 29.87 -18.24 -16.14
CA ASP A 52 30.65 -18.05 -17.38
C ASP A 52 31.78 -17.02 -17.25
N LEU A 53 32.12 -16.61 -16.00
CA LEU A 53 33.24 -15.70 -15.76
C LEU A 53 34.59 -16.36 -16.05
N ASP A 54 35.46 -15.62 -16.73
CA ASP A 54 36.86 -15.98 -16.91
C ASP A 54 37.70 -15.56 -15.68
N PHE A 55 38.57 -16.47 -15.24
CA PHE A 55 39.47 -16.25 -14.10
C PHE A 55 40.95 -16.43 -14.46
N SER A 56 41.80 -15.68 -13.81
CA SER A 56 43.26 -15.89 -13.79
C SER A 56 43.74 -15.77 -12.35
N ASN A 57 44.46 -16.79 -11.87
CA ASN A 57 45.00 -16.85 -10.51
C ASN A 57 43.94 -16.63 -9.41
N GLY A 58 42.69 -17.10 -9.64
CA GLY A 58 41.56 -16.95 -8.70
C GLY A 58 40.89 -15.59 -8.70
N ALA A 59 41.39 -14.64 -9.48
CA ALA A 59 40.79 -13.34 -9.68
C ALA A 59 39.98 -13.29 -11.00
N ILE A 60 38.89 -12.55 -11.03
CA ILE A 60 38.10 -12.28 -12.23
C ILE A 60 38.98 -11.50 -13.21
N THR A 61 39.07 -11.95 -14.45
CA THR A 61 39.88 -11.31 -15.47
C THR A 61 39.22 -10.06 -16.05
N ASN A 62 39.99 -9.05 -16.34
CA ASN A 62 39.55 -7.87 -17.07
C ASN A 62 39.56 -8.18 -18.58
N SER A 63 38.65 -9.09 -19.03
CA SER A 63 38.55 -9.59 -20.39
C SER A 63 37.33 -9.06 -21.11
N VAL A 64 37.39 -8.98 -22.46
CA VAL A 64 36.21 -8.62 -23.30
C VAL A 64 35.06 -9.57 -23.03
N GLY A 65 35.33 -10.90 -22.85
CA GLY A 65 34.34 -11.90 -22.52
C GLY A 65 33.55 -11.52 -21.26
N ASN A 66 34.25 -11.18 -20.18
CA ASN A 66 33.62 -10.79 -18.92
C ASN A 66 32.81 -9.48 -19.05
N TYR A 67 33.26 -8.50 -19.86
CA TYR A 67 32.45 -7.30 -20.14
C TYR A 67 31.19 -7.61 -20.93
N MET A 68 31.19 -8.59 -21.80
CA MET A 68 29.99 -9.01 -22.55
C MET A 68 28.91 -9.60 -21.62
N LEU A 69 29.27 -10.13 -20.47
CA LEU A 69 28.30 -10.63 -19.46
C LEU A 69 27.40 -9.53 -18.89
N LEU A 70 27.80 -8.22 -18.99
CA LEU A 70 26.94 -7.10 -18.63
C LEU A 70 25.63 -7.08 -19.44
N TYR A 71 25.65 -7.51 -20.70
CA TYR A 71 24.43 -7.60 -21.52
C TYR A 71 23.56 -8.79 -21.06
N ARG A 72 24.16 -9.90 -20.66
CA ARG A 72 23.42 -11.04 -20.12
C ARG A 72 22.73 -10.71 -18.79
N ILE A 73 23.27 -9.80 -17.97
CA ILE A 73 22.57 -9.29 -16.80
C ILE A 73 21.23 -8.67 -17.22
N ASP A 74 21.18 -7.91 -18.33
CA ASP A 74 19.94 -7.33 -18.84
C ASP A 74 18.92 -8.42 -19.21
N ASP A 75 19.37 -9.45 -19.93
CA ASP A 75 18.52 -10.58 -20.35
C ASP A 75 17.94 -11.33 -19.12
N VAL A 76 18.77 -11.57 -18.11
CA VAL A 76 18.36 -12.22 -16.86
C VAL A 76 17.31 -11.36 -16.15
N PHE A 77 17.51 -10.05 -16.06
CA PHE A 77 16.53 -9.15 -15.43
C PHE A 77 15.22 -9.09 -16.22
N ASP A 78 15.26 -9.10 -17.55
CA ASP A 78 14.05 -9.07 -18.38
C ASP A 78 13.23 -10.37 -18.27
N ALA A 79 13.90 -11.51 -18.31
CA ALA A 79 13.28 -12.81 -18.09
C ALA A 79 12.67 -12.90 -16.69
N TRP A 80 13.46 -12.58 -15.66
CA TRP A 80 13.00 -12.57 -14.28
C TRP A 80 11.83 -11.61 -14.04
N GLN A 81 11.88 -10.40 -14.61
CA GLN A 81 10.78 -9.45 -14.49
C GLN A 81 9.49 -10.01 -15.09
N THR A 82 9.59 -10.67 -16.23
CA THR A 82 8.44 -11.24 -16.94
C THR A 82 7.87 -12.45 -16.20
N GLU A 83 8.72 -13.36 -15.76
CA GLU A 83 8.34 -14.67 -15.24
C GLU A 83 8.01 -14.65 -13.74
N VAL A 84 8.66 -13.76 -12.97
CA VAL A 84 8.57 -13.74 -11.51
C VAL A 84 7.91 -12.47 -11.01
N MET A 85 8.45 -11.29 -11.35
CA MET A 85 8.00 -10.03 -10.76
C MET A 85 6.62 -9.60 -11.25
N ASN A 86 6.34 -9.70 -12.56
CA ASN A 86 5.05 -9.33 -13.11
C ASN A 86 3.89 -10.19 -12.57
N PRO A 87 4.00 -11.53 -12.45
CA PRO A 87 3.00 -12.34 -11.77
C PRO A 87 2.78 -11.95 -10.31
N LEU A 88 3.87 -11.68 -9.56
CA LEU A 88 3.78 -11.21 -8.18
C LEU A 88 3.01 -9.88 -8.08
N MET A 89 3.29 -8.93 -8.97
CA MET A 89 2.60 -7.65 -9.00
C MET A 89 1.14 -7.78 -9.42
N ARG A 90 0.81 -8.68 -10.35
CA ARG A 90 -0.61 -8.99 -10.66
C ARG A 90 -1.34 -9.54 -9.44
N GLY A 91 -0.73 -10.45 -8.69
CA GLY A 91 -1.29 -10.94 -7.42
C GLY A 91 -1.54 -9.82 -6.43
N PHE A 92 -0.57 -8.92 -6.26
CA PHE A 92 -0.72 -7.75 -5.41
C PHE A 92 -1.90 -6.85 -5.83
N VAL A 93 -2.08 -6.62 -7.13
CA VAL A 93 -3.23 -5.87 -7.65
C VAL A 93 -4.55 -6.56 -7.32
N GLN A 94 -4.63 -7.88 -7.46
CA GLN A 94 -5.83 -8.63 -7.09
C GLN A 94 -6.12 -8.51 -5.58
N ASP A 95 -5.10 -8.54 -4.76
CA ASP A 95 -5.22 -8.31 -3.31
C ASP A 95 -5.75 -6.90 -2.99
N LEU A 96 -5.28 -5.87 -3.69
CA LEU A 96 -5.79 -4.49 -3.55
C LEU A 96 -7.29 -4.41 -3.93
N LEU A 97 -7.67 -5.01 -5.06
CA LEU A 97 -9.06 -5.06 -5.50
C LEU A 97 -9.96 -5.81 -4.51
N SER A 98 -9.47 -6.93 -3.97
CA SER A 98 -10.20 -7.70 -2.96
C SER A 98 -10.43 -6.89 -1.66
N ILE A 99 -9.48 -6.07 -1.24
CA ILE A 99 -9.69 -5.16 -0.10
C ILE A 99 -10.75 -4.09 -0.42
N ALA A 100 -10.77 -3.58 -1.65
CA ALA A 100 -11.80 -2.65 -2.10
C ALA A 100 -13.21 -3.29 -2.06
N GLU A 101 -13.34 -4.55 -2.50
CA GLU A 101 -14.59 -5.31 -2.45
C GLU A 101 -15.06 -5.57 -1.01
N MET A 102 -14.16 -5.92 -0.09
CA MET A 102 -14.48 -6.09 1.33
C MET A 102 -15.10 -4.81 1.93
N THR A 103 -14.66 -3.63 1.47
CA THR A 103 -15.23 -2.35 1.91
C THR A 103 -16.70 -2.22 1.47
N GLY A 104 -17.04 -2.72 0.29
CA GLY A 104 -18.41 -2.68 -0.25
C GLY A 104 -19.41 -3.51 0.55
N ALA A 105 -18.99 -4.59 1.19
CA ALA A 105 -19.87 -5.47 1.95
C ALA A 105 -20.62 -4.73 3.07
N TYR A 106 -20.00 -3.72 3.68
CA TYR A 106 -20.61 -2.88 4.71
C TYR A 106 -21.85 -2.10 4.22
N TYR A 107 -21.84 -1.68 2.95
CA TYR A 107 -22.93 -0.82 2.43
C TYR A 107 -24.15 -1.57 1.95
N LYS A 108 -24.19 -2.90 2.06
CA LYS A 108 -25.36 -3.72 1.63
C LYS A 108 -26.65 -3.32 2.32
N ASP A 109 -26.57 -2.79 3.54
CA ASP A 109 -27.73 -2.36 4.30
C ASP A 109 -28.26 -0.95 3.88
N TYR A 110 -27.53 -0.23 3.02
CA TYR A 110 -27.84 1.16 2.64
C TYR A 110 -28.47 1.31 1.26
N ALA A 111 -28.27 0.35 0.36
CA ALA A 111 -28.76 0.44 -1.01
C ALA A 111 -29.11 -0.93 -1.59
N ALA A 112 -29.85 -0.90 -2.71
CA ALA A 112 -30.15 -2.12 -3.45
C ALA A 112 -28.85 -2.83 -3.88
N GLU A 113 -28.84 -4.15 -3.82
CA GLU A 113 -27.68 -4.99 -4.10
C GLU A 113 -27.02 -4.68 -5.46
N LYS A 114 -27.83 -4.33 -6.46
CA LYS A 114 -27.32 -3.93 -7.78
C LYS A 114 -26.41 -2.71 -7.69
N ILE A 115 -26.81 -1.66 -6.98
CA ILE A 115 -26.04 -0.41 -6.82
C ILE A 115 -24.74 -0.73 -6.07
N ILE A 116 -24.80 -1.52 -5.01
CA ILE A 116 -23.63 -1.93 -4.24
C ILE A 116 -22.65 -2.72 -5.12
N ASN A 117 -23.15 -3.66 -5.92
CA ASN A 117 -22.33 -4.46 -6.81
C ASN A 117 -21.70 -3.61 -7.93
N ASP A 118 -22.45 -2.68 -8.53
CA ASP A 118 -21.93 -1.77 -9.57
C ASP A 118 -20.79 -0.92 -9.03
N ILE A 119 -20.93 -0.37 -7.82
CA ILE A 119 -19.87 0.40 -7.17
C ILE A 119 -18.69 -0.52 -6.76
N ALA A 120 -18.98 -1.68 -6.18
CA ALA A 120 -17.94 -2.61 -5.71
C ALA A 120 -17.07 -3.12 -6.87
N THR A 121 -17.67 -3.39 -8.04
CA THR A 121 -16.98 -3.92 -9.22
C THR A 121 -16.38 -2.84 -10.11
N SER A 122 -16.78 -1.57 -9.96
CA SER A 122 -16.22 -0.42 -10.68
C SER A 122 -14.79 -0.15 -10.23
N ASN A 123 -13.82 -0.70 -10.94
CA ASN A 123 -12.40 -0.62 -10.58
C ASN A 123 -11.60 0.34 -11.47
N GLU A 124 -12.24 1.09 -12.37
CA GLU A 124 -11.55 1.94 -13.34
C GLU A 124 -10.72 3.05 -12.68
N LEU A 125 -11.35 3.82 -11.77
CA LEU A 125 -10.65 4.86 -11.01
C LEU A 125 -9.51 4.30 -10.18
N LEU A 126 -9.73 3.13 -9.57
CA LEU A 126 -8.72 2.47 -8.77
C LEU A 126 -7.54 1.99 -9.64
N ARG A 127 -7.82 1.38 -10.79
CA ARG A 127 -6.78 0.99 -11.75
C ARG A 127 -6.00 2.19 -12.25
N ALA A 128 -6.68 3.27 -12.61
CA ALA A 128 -6.04 4.50 -13.04
C ALA A 128 -5.13 5.08 -11.94
N ALA A 129 -5.60 5.15 -10.71
CA ALA A 129 -4.82 5.63 -9.55
C ALA A 129 -3.58 4.75 -9.27
N LEU A 130 -3.67 3.44 -9.51
CA LEU A 130 -2.58 2.49 -9.35
C LEU A 130 -1.62 2.46 -10.55
N GLY A 131 -1.98 3.08 -11.67
CA GLY A 131 -1.21 2.98 -12.91
C GLY A 131 -1.31 1.58 -13.54
N ILE A 132 -2.53 1.04 -13.65
CA ILE A 132 -2.83 -0.26 -14.25
C ILE A 132 -3.67 -0.04 -15.51
N ASP A 133 -3.28 -0.67 -16.61
CA ASP A 133 -4.04 -0.63 -17.87
C ASP A 133 -5.28 -1.55 -17.81
N ALA A 134 -6.12 -1.46 -18.86
CA ALA A 134 -7.33 -2.27 -18.96
C ALA A 134 -7.06 -3.79 -19.01
N ARG A 135 -5.84 -4.21 -19.35
CA ARG A 135 -5.42 -5.62 -19.42
C ARG A 135 -4.77 -6.10 -18.12
N GLY A 136 -4.69 -5.23 -17.08
CA GLY A 136 -4.05 -5.52 -15.81
C GLY A 136 -2.51 -5.37 -15.83
N GLY A 137 -1.95 -4.77 -16.90
CA GLY A 137 -0.53 -4.45 -16.99
C GLY A 137 -0.16 -3.17 -16.24
N MET A 138 1.07 -3.11 -15.72
CA MET A 138 1.57 -1.88 -15.10
C MET A 138 1.93 -0.84 -16.16
N ILE A 139 1.40 0.36 -16.02
CA ILE A 139 1.75 1.50 -16.87
C ILE A 139 3.11 2.04 -16.42
N LYS A 140 4.05 2.20 -17.36
CA LYS A 140 5.37 2.79 -17.06
C LYS A 140 5.20 4.20 -16.50
N GLY A 141 5.82 4.47 -15.36
CA GLY A 141 5.66 5.74 -14.64
C GLY A 141 4.38 5.80 -13.79
N GLY A 142 3.57 4.73 -13.77
CA GLY A 142 2.46 4.60 -12.83
C GLY A 142 2.95 4.20 -11.44
N LEU A 143 2.12 4.43 -10.43
CA LEU A 143 2.47 4.21 -9.02
C LEU A 143 3.09 2.83 -8.74
N LEU A 144 2.52 1.76 -9.28
CA LEU A 144 3.03 0.40 -9.08
C LEU A 144 4.36 0.16 -9.81
N SER A 145 4.55 0.76 -11.00
CA SER A 145 5.81 0.70 -11.73
C SER A 145 6.95 1.36 -10.94
N ASP A 146 6.65 2.50 -10.33
CA ASP A 146 7.65 3.26 -9.56
C ASP A 146 8.01 2.61 -8.23
N ILE A 147 7.07 1.92 -7.59
CA ILE A 147 7.32 1.19 -6.33
C ILE A 147 8.33 0.06 -6.55
N SER A 148 8.24 -0.68 -7.66
CA SER A 148 9.13 -1.83 -7.92
C SER A 148 10.59 -1.44 -8.13
N LYS A 149 10.84 -0.23 -8.68
CA LYS A 149 12.18 0.32 -9.01
C LYS A 149 13.14 -0.68 -9.68
N VAL A 150 12.63 -1.70 -10.35
CA VAL A 150 13.44 -2.74 -11.01
C VAL A 150 14.53 -2.16 -11.92
N PRO A 151 14.27 -1.11 -12.74
CA PRO A 151 15.32 -0.52 -13.56
C PRO A 151 16.51 0.05 -12.76
N ALA A 152 16.25 0.66 -11.61
CA ALA A 152 17.31 1.19 -10.74
C ALA A 152 18.10 0.06 -10.08
N VAL A 153 17.43 -1.01 -9.65
CA VAL A 153 18.08 -2.22 -9.08
C VAL A 153 18.97 -2.89 -10.15
N ARG A 154 18.49 -3.03 -11.39
CA ARG A 154 19.25 -3.56 -12.52
C ARG A 154 20.53 -2.74 -12.75
N GLN A 155 20.40 -1.42 -12.85
CA GLN A 155 21.54 -0.55 -13.08
C GLN A 155 22.58 -0.66 -11.96
N GLN A 156 22.14 -0.70 -10.70
CA GLN A 156 23.03 -0.85 -9.57
C GLN A 156 23.73 -2.21 -9.55
N ALA A 157 23.02 -3.31 -9.89
CA ALA A 157 23.62 -4.64 -10.00
C ALA A 157 24.72 -4.68 -11.08
N LYS A 158 24.50 -4.04 -12.24
CA LYS A 158 25.51 -3.89 -13.29
C LYS A 158 26.72 -3.08 -12.83
N MET A 159 26.49 -2.01 -12.07
CA MET A 159 27.60 -1.20 -11.51
C MET A 159 28.44 -2.00 -10.52
N LEU A 160 27.83 -2.77 -9.64
CA LEU A 160 28.54 -3.64 -8.70
C LEU A 160 29.36 -4.71 -9.44
N PHE A 161 28.76 -5.35 -10.45
CA PHE A 161 29.47 -6.32 -11.29
C PHE A 161 30.68 -5.68 -11.99
N LEU A 162 30.51 -4.50 -12.61
CA LEU A 162 31.57 -3.76 -13.27
C LEU A 162 32.70 -3.38 -12.30
N GLN A 163 32.36 -2.97 -11.10
CA GLN A 163 33.33 -2.63 -10.05
C GLN A 163 34.20 -3.83 -9.68
N GLU A 164 33.61 -5.02 -9.52
CA GLU A 164 34.34 -6.26 -9.21
C GLU A 164 35.25 -6.69 -10.39
N LEU A 165 34.78 -6.54 -11.64
CA LEU A 165 35.63 -6.75 -12.81
C LEU A 165 36.85 -5.84 -12.83
N GLN A 166 36.66 -4.56 -12.59
CA GLN A 166 37.74 -3.56 -12.63
C GLN A 166 38.74 -3.72 -11.48
N SER A 167 38.30 -4.16 -10.32
CA SER A 167 39.15 -4.36 -9.15
C SER A 167 39.91 -5.70 -9.17
N GLY A 168 39.57 -6.62 -10.09
CA GLY A 168 40.10 -7.99 -10.07
C GLY A 168 39.62 -8.79 -8.87
N GLY A 169 38.34 -8.59 -8.48
CA GLY A 169 37.70 -9.28 -7.38
C GLY A 169 37.65 -10.80 -7.58
N THR A 170 37.38 -11.53 -6.53
CA THR A 170 37.14 -12.98 -6.59
C THR A 170 35.65 -13.28 -6.82
N LEU A 171 35.33 -14.48 -7.33
CA LEU A 171 33.93 -14.95 -7.43
C LEU A 171 33.20 -14.88 -6.09
N LYS A 172 33.91 -15.17 -4.99
CA LYS A 172 33.34 -15.10 -3.64
C LYS A 172 32.93 -13.66 -3.30
N GLN A 173 33.80 -12.67 -3.54
CA GLN A 173 33.51 -11.26 -3.28
C GLN A 173 32.34 -10.78 -4.14
N LEU A 174 32.33 -11.06 -5.43
CA LEU A 174 31.22 -10.73 -6.33
C LEU A 174 29.90 -11.32 -5.81
N ASN A 175 29.88 -12.63 -5.48
CA ASN A 175 28.69 -13.29 -4.97
C ASN A 175 28.19 -12.64 -3.66
N GLU A 176 29.09 -12.33 -2.73
CA GLU A 176 28.73 -11.68 -1.46
C GLU A 176 28.18 -10.26 -1.70
N THR A 177 28.84 -9.46 -2.52
CA THR A 177 28.44 -8.08 -2.85
C THR A 177 27.05 -8.05 -3.51
N VAL A 178 26.85 -8.85 -4.55
CA VAL A 178 25.58 -8.91 -5.28
C VAL A 178 24.46 -9.52 -4.44
N LYS A 179 24.77 -10.58 -3.68
CA LYS A 179 23.84 -11.17 -2.73
C LYS A 179 23.36 -10.17 -1.67
N ASP A 180 24.29 -9.46 -1.03
CA ASP A 180 23.99 -8.47 0.00
C ASP A 180 23.13 -7.33 -0.55
N PHE A 181 23.40 -6.92 -1.79
CA PHE A 181 22.60 -5.90 -2.45
C PHE A 181 21.19 -6.42 -2.80
N ILE A 182 21.07 -7.54 -3.52
CA ILE A 182 19.77 -8.04 -4.02
C ILE A 182 18.92 -8.60 -2.89
N ARG A 183 19.48 -9.46 -2.05
CA ARG A 183 18.75 -10.21 -1.00
C ARG A 183 18.76 -9.53 0.35
N GLY A 184 19.65 -8.57 0.53
CA GLY A 184 19.90 -7.99 1.84
C GLY A 184 20.75 -8.90 2.74
N LYS A 185 21.03 -8.40 3.93
CA LYS A 185 21.75 -9.08 5.00
C LYS A 185 21.00 -8.96 6.32
N ALA A 186 21.51 -9.58 7.38
CA ALA A 186 20.86 -9.61 8.68
C ALA A 186 20.41 -8.22 9.13
N GLY A 187 19.12 -8.04 9.33
CA GLY A 187 18.50 -6.77 9.73
C GLY A 187 18.30 -5.74 8.60
N GLN A 188 18.69 -6.04 7.37
CA GLN A 188 18.51 -5.16 6.21
C GLN A 188 17.84 -5.93 5.07
N PRO A 189 16.68 -5.48 4.58
CA PRO A 189 16.01 -6.09 3.44
C PRO A 189 16.81 -5.88 2.15
N GLY A 190 16.56 -6.72 1.13
CA GLY A 190 17.15 -6.58 -0.20
C GLY A 190 16.67 -5.33 -0.93
N ALA A 191 17.31 -5.04 -2.06
CA ALA A 191 17.11 -3.79 -2.79
C ALA A 191 15.66 -3.56 -3.25
N ILE A 192 14.97 -4.63 -3.67
CA ILE A 192 13.56 -4.54 -4.11
C ILE A 192 12.64 -4.51 -2.88
N ASN A 193 12.88 -5.40 -1.92
CA ASN A 193 12.09 -5.49 -0.71
C ASN A 193 12.15 -4.20 0.12
N THR A 194 13.28 -3.49 0.11
CA THR A 194 13.42 -2.16 0.69
C THR A 194 12.40 -1.17 0.12
N ASN A 195 12.08 -1.24 -1.18
CA ASN A 195 11.11 -0.36 -1.80
C ASN A 195 9.67 -0.66 -1.36
N PHE A 196 9.35 -1.93 -1.07
CA PHE A 196 8.02 -2.34 -0.56
C PHE A 196 7.90 -2.20 0.95
N ASN A 197 9.01 -2.30 1.68
CA ASN A 197 9.06 -2.30 3.15
C ASN A 197 9.89 -1.16 3.75
N SER A 198 10.42 -0.23 2.95
CA SER A 198 11.19 0.89 3.48
C SER A 198 10.33 1.73 4.43
N LYS A 199 10.88 2.81 5.03
CA LYS A 199 10.25 3.77 5.97
C LYS A 199 8.77 3.81 5.88
N ALA A 200 8.42 3.14 4.88
CA ALA A 200 7.24 2.64 4.42
C ALA A 200 7.19 1.11 4.46
N SER A 201 7.52 0.46 5.52
CA SER A 201 6.85 -0.82 5.83
C SER A 201 5.35 -0.61 5.80
N GLY A 202 4.92 0.62 5.76
CA GLY A 202 3.70 1.18 5.38
C GLY A 202 3.42 1.32 3.91
N TYR A 203 4.32 1.26 2.93
CA TYR A 203 3.93 1.66 1.57
C TYR A 203 2.88 0.71 0.98
N ALA A 204 3.07 -0.58 1.09
CA ALA A 204 2.06 -1.56 0.71
C ALA A 204 0.85 -1.49 1.65
N TYR A 205 1.07 -1.38 2.96
CA TYR A 205 0.01 -1.23 3.96
C TYR A 205 -0.82 0.04 3.71
N ASP A 206 -0.17 1.18 3.51
CA ASP A 206 -0.82 2.45 3.26
C ASP A 206 -1.53 2.45 1.90
N LEU A 207 -1.01 1.75 0.89
CA LEU A 207 -1.66 1.59 -0.40
C LEU A 207 -2.93 0.75 -0.28
N PHE A 208 -2.92 -0.37 0.43
CA PHE A 208 -4.13 -1.13 0.75
C PHE A 208 -5.17 -0.27 1.47
N ASN A 209 -4.73 0.52 2.42
CA ASN A 209 -5.59 1.43 3.16
C ASN A 209 -6.19 2.51 2.25
N LYS A 210 -5.39 3.16 1.41
CA LYS A 210 -5.86 4.17 0.46
C LYS A 210 -6.88 3.60 -0.51
N VAL A 211 -6.62 2.42 -1.05
CA VAL A 211 -7.56 1.73 -1.95
C VAL A 211 -8.91 1.48 -1.27
N ALA A 212 -8.90 1.00 -0.03
CA ALA A 212 -10.12 0.80 0.74
C ALA A 212 -10.88 2.12 0.96
N GLU A 213 -10.18 3.21 1.31
CA GLU A 213 -10.85 4.49 1.57
C GLU A 213 -11.29 5.20 0.28
N ILE A 214 -10.57 5.09 -0.83
CA ILE A 214 -11.05 5.57 -2.15
C ILE A 214 -12.38 4.88 -2.50
N LYS A 215 -12.46 3.57 -2.28
CA LYS A 215 -13.70 2.83 -2.51
C LYS A 215 -14.81 3.26 -1.55
N ASN A 216 -14.45 3.49 -0.31
CA ASN A 216 -15.34 4.00 0.71
C ASN A 216 -15.94 5.38 0.32
N GLU A 217 -15.11 6.28 -0.23
CA GLU A 217 -15.58 7.57 -0.77
C GLU A 217 -16.55 7.41 -1.95
N GLN A 218 -16.31 6.46 -2.85
CA GLN A 218 -17.25 6.17 -3.93
C GLN A 218 -18.63 5.78 -3.41
N PHE A 219 -18.69 4.96 -2.35
CA PHE A 219 -19.96 4.63 -1.69
C PHE A 219 -20.59 5.88 -1.06
N ARG A 220 -19.81 6.69 -0.35
CA ARG A 220 -20.28 7.95 0.24
C ARG A 220 -20.97 8.84 -0.80
N GLU A 221 -20.30 9.08 -1.92
CA GLU A 221 -20.80 9.96 -2.97
C GLU A 221 -22.06 9.41 -3.63
N ASN A 222 -22.08 8.13 -3.97
CA ASN A 222 -23.23 7.52 -4.64
C ASN A 222 -24.45 7.36 -3.72
N LEU A 223 -24.26 7.26 -2.40
CA LEU A 223 -25.32 7.11 -1.40
C LEU A 223 -25.62 8.40 -0.66
N ASP A 224 -24.96 9.53 -1.02
CA ASP A 224 -25.08 10.86 -0.41
C ASP A 224 -24.96 10.84 1.12
N LEU A 225 -23.95 10.12 1.64
CA LEU A 225 -23.74 10.00 3.08
C LEU A 225 -22.87 11.14 3.59
N GLN A 226 -23.43 11.93 4.52
CA GLN A 226 -22.77 13.13 5.06
C GLN A 226 -22.15 12.92 6.45
N TYR A 227 -22.39 11.78 7.08
CA TYR A 227 -21.90 11.43 8.40
C TYR A 227 -21.06 10.16 8.34
N PHE A 228 -20.14 10.04 9.28
CA PHE A 228 -19.35 8.82 9.45
C PHE A 228 -18.96 8.59 10.90
N ILE A 229 -18.57 7.35 11.20
CA ILE A 229 -17.95 6.96 12.47
C ILE A 229 -16.48 6.64 12.19
N TYR A 230 -15.60 7.10 13.07
CA TYR A 230 -14.19 6.73 13.06
C TYR A 230 -14.00 5.48 13.90
N VAL A 231 -13.85 4.30 13.27
CA VAL A 231 -13.87 2.99 13.93
C VAL A 231 -12.54 2.27 13.81
N GLY A 232 -12.28 1.35 14.74
CA GLY A 232 -11.09 0.52 14.81
C GLY A 232 -10.57 0.41 16.24
N GLY A 233 -9.88 -0.69 16.52
CA GLY A 233 -9.34 -0.94 17.87
C GLY A 233 -8.24 0.06 18.25
N VAL A 234 -8.32 0.57 19.47
CA VAL A 234 -7.24 1.33 20.09
C VAL A 234 -6.25 0.33 20.67
N VAL A 235 -5.02 0.36 20.18
CA VAL A 235 -3.90 -0.48 20.64
C VAL A 235 -2.88 0.37 21.40
N LYS A 236 -1.93 -0.28 22.09
CA LYS A 236 -0.92 0.39 22.92
C LYS A 236 -0.19 1.54 22.19
N ASP A 237 0.08 1.37 20.91
CA ASP A 237 0.81 2.34 20.08
C ASP A 237 -0.12 3.23 19.24
N SER A 238 -1.43 3.26 19.58
CA SER A 238 -2.37 4.17 18.92
C SER A 238 -2.01 5.63 19.20
N ARG A 239 -2.09 6.46 18.16
CA ARG A 239 -1.76 7.88 18.24
C ARG A 239 -2.86 8.65 18.95
N THR A 240 -2.52 9.74 19.61
CA THR A 240 -3.46 10.65 20.28
C THR A 240 -4.60 11.08 19.37
N PHE A 241 -4.28 11.44 18.11
CA PHE A 241 -5.26 11.74 17.06
C PHE A 241 -6.32 10.64 16.93
N CYS A 242 -5.87 9.38 16.79
CA CYS A 242 -6.78 8.25 16.63
C CYS A 242 -7.57 7.94 17.91
N ILE A 243 -6.91 7.97 19.07
CA ILE A 243 -7.56 7.73 20.38
C ILE A 243 -8.69 8.74 20.62
N LYS A 244 -8.46 10.02 20.33
CA LYS A 244 -9.46 11.08 20.52
C LYS A 244 -10.68 10.95 19.60
N LYS A 245 -10.52 10.31 18.45
CA LYS A 245 -11.56 10.20 17.40
C LYS A 245 -12.27 8.84 17.38
N ALA A 246 -11.64 7.79 17.88
CA ALA A 246 -12.18 6.42 17.85
C ALA A 246 -13.58 6.36 18.50
N GLY A 247 -14.51 5.71 17.81
CA GLY A 247 -15.89 5.51 18.25
C GLY A 247 -16.80 6.74 18.17
N LYS A 248 -16.32 7.88 17.63
CA LYS A 248 -17.10 9.11 17.55
C LYS A 248 -17.70 9.31 16.17
N VAL A 249 -18.86 9.99 16.14
CA VAL A 249 -19.55 10.44 14.93
C VAL A 249 -18.98 11.80 14.50
N PHE A 250 -18.80 11.96 13.20
CA PHE A 250 -18.34 13.19 12.55
C PHE A 250 -19.19 13.47 11.32
N ALA A 251 -19.29 14.76 10.93
CA ALA A 251 -19.69 15.12 9.59
C ALA A 251 -18.50 15.11 8.63
N VAL A 252 -18.77 14.90 7.35
CA VAL A 252 -17.77 14.94 6.28
C VAL A 252 -17.01 16.26 6.31
N ILE A 253 -17.72 17.38 6.42
CA ILE A 253 -17.13 18.73 6.46
C ILE A 253 -16.19 18.94 7.65
N GLU A 254 -16.49 18.37 8.83
CA GLU A 254 -15.60 18.47 10.00
C GLU A 254 -14.24 17.82 9.73
N ALA A 255 -14.25 16.65 9.09
CA ALA A 255 -12.99 16.00 8.75
C ALA A 255 -12.18 16.86 7.75
N ASP A 256 -12.84 17.44 6.77
CA ASP A 256 -12.19 18.20 5.71
C ASP A 256 -11.65 19.55 6.22
N THR A 257 -12.31 20.18 7.20
CA THR A 257 -11.94 21.51 7.70
C THR A 257 -11.09 21.47 8.98
N GLU A 258 -11.35 20.56 9.91
CA GLU A 258 -10.72 20.57 11.23
C GLU A 258 -9.52 19.61 11.36
N TRP A 259 -9.56 18.44 10.66
CA TRP A 259 -8.50 17.46 10.82
C TRP A 259 -7.14 17.90 10.26
N PRO A 260 -7.04 18.67 9.15
CA PRO A 260 -5.76 19.21 8.70
C PRO A 260 -5.06 20.08 9.74
N ASP A 261 -5.84 20.78 10.56
CA ASP A 261 -5.36 21.70 11.60
C ASP A 261 -5.22 21.06 12.98
N ASP A 262 -5.61 19.79 13.14
CA ASP A 262 -5.49 19.07 14.39
C ASP A 262 -4.01 18.97 14.82
N THR A 263 -3.71 19.41 16.04
CA THR A 263 -2.34 19.44 16.60
C THR A 263 -1.80 18.04 16.85
N ASP A 264 -2.67 17.04 17.01
CA ASP A 264 -2.31 15.65 17.22
C ASP A 264 -2.12 14.86 15.89
N LEU A 265 -2.37 15.53 14.72
CA LEU A 265 -2.19 14.86 13.44
C LEU A 265 -0.72 14.53 13.19
N PRO A 266 -0.35 13.25 13.02
CA PRO A 266 1.03 12.85 12.79
C PRO A 266 1.58 13.50 11.51
N GLY A 267 2.79 14.08 11.60
CA GLY A 267 3.46 14.67 10.44
C GLY A 267 2.73 15.85 9.82
N LYS A 268 1.94 16.60 10.58
CA LYS A 268 1.25 17.82 10.14
C LYS A 268 2.17 18.76 9.34
N ASN A 269 3.41 18.92 9.77
CA ASN A 269 4.40 19.83 9.18
C ASN A 269 5.37 19.12 8.20
N SER A 270 5.05 17.93 7.72
CA SER A 270 5.96 17.14 6.86
C SER A 270 6.04 17.62 5.41
N GLY A 271 5.18 18.56 5.00
CA GLY A 271 5.02 18.96 3.58
C GLY A 271 4.34 17.91 2.71
N ILE A 272 3.96 16.75 3.26
CA ILE A 272 3.27 15.69 2.54
C ILE A 272 1.77 16.05 2.45
N PRO A 273 1.16 16.03 1.26
CA PRO A 273 -0.27 16.27 1.11
C PRO A 273 -1.10 15.37 2.04
N TYR A 274 -2.19 15.91 2.54
CA TYR A 274 -3.10 15.22 3.44
C TYR A 274 -4.54 15.35 2.95
N THR A 275 -5.16 14.20 2.70
CA THR A 275 -6.59 14.10 2.38
C THR A 275 -7.28 13.44 3.58
N PRO A 276 -8.00 14.18 4.43
CA PRO A 276 -8.42 13.71 5.76
C PRO A 276 -9.10 12.35 5.78
N ARG A 277 -10.08 12.15 4.88
CA ARG A 277 -10.90 10.95 4.85
C ARG A 277 -10.21 9.76 4.19
N ILE A 278 -9.17 10.00 3.38
CA ILE A 278 -8.34 8.96 2.77
C ILE A 278 -7.16 8.60 3.68
N ASP A 279 -6.44 9.63 4.16
CA ASP A 279 -5.21 9.44 4.93
C ASP A 279 -5.48 9.24 6.44
N ARG A 280 -6.63 9.68 6.96
CA ARG A 280 -7.09 9.48 8.35
C ARG A 280 -6.04 9.89 9.39
N GLY A 281 -5.50 8.95 10.18
CA GLY A 281 -4.37 9.17 11.10
C GLY A 281 -3.00 9.04 10.44
N ARG A 282 -2.92 9.12 9.10
CA ARG A 282 -1.71 8.93 8.27
C ARG A 282 -1.12 7.51 8.38
N TRP A 283 0.19 7.37 8.19
CA TRP A 283 0.93 6.11 8.04
C TRP A 283 0.55 5.04 9.09
N ASN A 284 0.38 3.81 8.64
CA ASN A 284 0.05 2.65 9.48
C ASN A 284 -1.21 2.84 10.35
N CYS A 285 -2.15 3.69 9.91
CA CYS A 285 -3.41 3.88 10.62
C CYS A 285 -4.32 2.66 10.44
N ARG A 286 -4.66 1.97 11.54
CA ARG A 286 -5.58 0.81 11.53
C ARG A 286 -7.05 1.21 11.57
N HIS A 287 -7.36 2.46 11.95
CA HIS A 287 -8.73 2.96 12.00
C HIS A 287 -9.32 3.15 10.60
N ARG A 288 -10.64 3.08 10.53
CA ARG A 288 -11.44 3.21 9.32
C ARG A 288 -12.50 4.29 9.48
N ILE A 289 -12.88 4.89 8.38
CA ILE A 289 -14.09 5.67 8.29
C ILE A 289 -15.21 4.72 7.85
N ARG A 290 -16.36 4.78 8.52
CA ARG A 290 -17.59 4.10 8.13
C ARG A 290 -18.66 5.14 7.94
N TYR A 291 -19.01 5.41 6.68
CA TYR A 291 -20.09 6.34 6.37
C TYR A 291 -21.43 5.76 6.78
N ILE A 292 -22.29 6.58 7.35
CA ILE A 292 -23.58 6.22 7.93
C ILE A 292 -24.64 7.21 7.49
N SER A 293 -25.90 6.78 7.49
CA SER A 293 -27.02 7.67 7.29
C SER A 293 -27.17 8.64 8.47
N GLU A 294 -27.81 9.78 8.24
CA GLU A 294 -28.11 10.75 9.30
C GLU A 294 -28.99 10.13 10.39
N ALA A 295 -29.94 9.27 10.02
CA ALA A 295 -30.79 8.56 10.98
C ALA A 295 -29.95 7.70 11.95
N LEU A 296 -28.92 7.05 11.44
CA LEU A 296 -27.99 6.25 12.26
C LEU A 296 -27.07 7.14 13.09
N ALA A 297 -26.60 8.25 12.53
CA ALA A 297 -25.82 9.26 13.28
C ALA A 297 -26.62 9.82 14.46
N MET A 298 -27.89 10.14 14.25
CA MET A 298 -28.84 10.57 15.30
C MET A 298 -29.04 9.51 16.39
N GLN A 299 -29.08 8.24 16.04
CA GLN A 299 -29.17 7.15 17.00
C GLN A 299 -27.92 7.03 17.87
N LEU A 300 -26.74 7.28 17.30
CA LEU A 300 -25.45 7.12 17.96
C LEU A 300 -25.07 8.35 18.79
N ASP A 301 -25.22 9.54 18.25
CA ASP A 301 -24.88 10.82 18.92
C ASP A 301 -25.81 11.95 18.50
N PRO A 302 -27.04 11.98 19.05
CA PRO A 302 -28.03 12.98 18.70
C PRO A 302 -27.57 14.42 18.99
N LYS A 303 -26.79 14.61 20.07
CA LYS A 303 -26.29 15.95 20.40
C LYS A 303 -25.30 16.47 19.36
N LYS A 304 -24.42 15.61 18.91
CA LYS A 304 -23.45 15.95 17.89
C LYS A 304 -24.10 16.28 16.54
N VAL A 305 -25.09 15.50 16.12
CA VAL A 305 -25.82 15.75 14.88
C VAL A 305 -26.56 17.08 14.93
N GLU A 306 -27.20 17.40 16.05
CA GLU A 306 -27.89 18.67 16.23
C GLU A 306 -26.93 19.87 16.19
N GLN A 307 -25.77 19.78 16.83
CA GLN A 307 -24.71 20.79 16.73
C GLN A 307 -24.23 21.01 15.28
N ILE A 308 -24.05 19.92 14.53
CA ILE A 308 -23.66 19.97 13.13
C ILE A 308 -24.74 20.68 12.29
N ARG A 309 -26.02 20.33 12.47
CA ARG A 309 -27.15 20.98 11.76
C ARG A 309 -27.17 22.48 12.00
N GLN A 310 -27.06 22.93 13.25
CA GLN A 310 -27.02 24.33 13.61
C GLN A 310 -25.83 25.05 12.96
N SER A 311 -24.67 24.41 12.88
CA SER A 311 -23.49 24.97 12.21
C SER A 311 -23.71 25.13 10.70
N TYR A 312 -24.40 24.19 10.05
CA TYR A 312 -24.74 24.29 8.63
C TYR A 312 -25.77 25.37 8.33
N GLU A 313 -26.77 25.58 9.20
CA GLU A 313 -27.76 26.65 9.04
C GLU A 313 -27.10 28.03 9.09
N VAL A 314 -26.13 28.21 9.98
CA VAL A 314 -25.36 29.47 10.07
C VAL A 314 -24.49 29.72 8.85
N ILE A 315 -23.88 28.69 8.27
CA ILE A 315 -23.03 28.79 7.07
C ILE A 315 -23.87 29.15 5.82
N ASN A 316 -25.06 28.59 5.69
CA ASN A 316 -25.94 28.82 4.54
C ASN A 316 -26.79 30.12 4.67
N ALA A 317 -26.80 30.75 5.84
CA ALA A 317 -27.52 32.02 6.08
C ALA A 317 -26.65 33.29 5.84
N ASN A 318 -25.35 33.09 5.60
CA ASN A 318 -24.38 34.16 5.29
C ASN A 318 -23.92 34.06 3.82
#